data_6d843838a13c4bd7f2a1586977da67ef
#
_entry.id   6d843838a13c4bd7f2a1586977da67ef
#
_cell.length_a   1.000
_cell.length_b   1.000
_cell.length_c   1.000
_cell.angle_alpha   90.00
_cell.angle_beta   90.00
_cell.angle_gamma   90.00
#
_symmetry.space_group_name_H-M   'P 1'
#
loop_
_entity.id
_entity.type
_entity.pdbx_description
1 polymer ?
#
loop_
_entity_poly.entity_id
_entity_poly.type
_entity_poly.pdbx_seq_one_letter_code
_entity_poly.pdbx_strand_id
1 'polypeptide(L)'
;MQQIDIQEKKIDRALFQFVFPFSLKQGTESSISLFLNKSGFKLFQLNQLEDECAYYGDFKVSHRDMEAYYLSFTNKILFPHSEKEKGLHRYSKPLNIRGKLITDTECIPFQIHSVDLTTCPYELGFLTIRTELKPFTSVPLSHSLEFADRFRVLEPRTQKDNSTKIECDGKIYKGAGEFVFNNLFEGLSRFFEGDSKENSYFETFSFFEDERMYVQSLVALEKNEKIDVVDVYRMGSLCGLTVEGKPYVHANNLPYIQDYLQKHAYQRWAPSTYFLIEEHIFTCITIQDERTTPDLANQFYGEFYYGLVLNLFHKIVLLKLANTYTELNIEKDVKEMEKLIYSINSFTANYFSLEIVSQSRSRDIFYLLRKNFNIELLYKEAKQSLESLFRYQENVNAKKDSLLLLILTLYSVVGQMLGMGLVVNDFIGRIKWRNILAYNPVEYFALILAASGVIISLILGIQSLYQWIIDQRNRKKWVKQTVLSSTKE
;
A
#
# COMPACT_ATOMS: atom_id res chain seq x y z
N MET A 1 -24.99 -33.48 -14.04
CA MET A 1 -24.87 -32.32 -13.14
C MET A 1 -26.10 -31.47 -13.32
N GLN A 2 -26.87 -31.22 -12.26
CA GLN A 2 -28.00 -30.31 -12.35
C GLN A 2 -27.43 -28.90 -12.51
N GLN A 3 -27.79 -28.24 -13.58
CA GLN A 3 -27.45 -26.83 -13.79
C GLN A 3 -28.15 -26.03 -12.68
N ILE A 4 -27.42 -25.15 -11.99
CA ILE A 4 -28.00 -24.28 -10.96
C ILE A 4 -28.95 -23.33 -11.68
N ASP A 5 -30.23 -23.37 -11.32
CA ASP A 5 -31.23 -22.41 -11.82
C ASP A 5 -31.07 -21.10 -11.07
N ILE A 6 -30.73 -20.03 -11.79
CA ILE A 6 -30.50 -18.70 -11.20
C ILE A 6 -31.80 -17.90 -11.35
N GLN A 7 -32.44 -17.64 -10.23
CA GLN A 7 -33.59 -16.74 -10.18
C GLN A 7 -33.09 -15.31 -10.13
N GLU A 8 -33.37 -14.53 -11.18
CA GLU A 8 -32.94 -13.13 -11.21
C GLU A 8 -33.65 -12.31 -10.14
N LYS A 9 -32.87 -11.50 -9.42
CA LYS A 9 -33.35 -10.63 -8.36
C LYS A 9 -33.36 -9.18 -8.80
N LYS A 10 -34.29 -8.40 -8.27
CA LYS A 10 -34.41 -6.97 -8.55
C LYS A 10 -33.68 -6.17 -7.49
N ILE A 11 -32.86 -5.24 -7.92
CA ILE A 11 -32.18 -4.33 -7.00
C ILE A 11 -32.99 -3.04 -6.83
N ASP A 12 -33.04 -2.53 -5.60
CA ASP A 12 -33.47 -1.18 -5.30
C ASP A 12 -32.31 -0.20 -5.55
N ARG A 13 -31.10 -0.60 -5.14
CA ARG A 13 -29.92 0.25 -5.22
C ARG A 13 -28.63 -0.59 -5.18
N ALA A 14 -27.61 -0.17 -5.94
CA ALA A 14 -26.28 -0.73 -5.82
C ALA A 14 -25.23 0.39 -5.75
N LEU A 15 -24.40 0.34 -4.71
CA LEU A 15 -23.32 1.27 -4.44
C LEU A 15 -21.99 0.56 -4.63
N PHE A 16 -21.04 1.23 -5.32
CA PHE A 16 -19.71 0.69 -5.54
C PHE A 16 -18.65 1.71 -5.21
N GLN A 17 -17.55 1.22 -4.66
CA GLN A 17 -16.28 1.93 -4.54
C GLN A 17 -15.21 1.11 -5.25
N PHE A 18 -14.64 1.67 -6.31
CA PHE A 18 -13.54 1.08 -7.06
C PHE A 18 -12.25 1.69 -6.57
N VAL A 19 -11.38 0.87 -5.99
CA VAL A 19 -10.11 1.32 -5.38
C VAL A 19 -8.94 0.76 -6.17
N PHE A 20 -8.05 1.63 -6.63
CA PHE A 20 -6.86 1.25 -7.37
C PHE A 20 -5.61 1.85 -6.74
N PRO A 21 -4.63 1.03 -6.32
CA PRO A 21 -3.34 1.48 -5.84
C PRO A 21 -2.40 1.82 -7.00
N PHE A 22 -1.48 2.76 -6.77
CA PHE A 22 -0.45 3.11 -7.73
C PHE A 22 0.81 3.63 -7.02
N SER A 23 1.98 3.47 -7.67
CA SER A 23 3.24 4.05 -7.18
C SER A 23 3.40 5.49 -7.62
N LEU A 24 3.83 6.34 -6.69
CA LEU A 24 4.19 7.73 -6.94
C LEU A 24 5.68 7.86 -7.21
N LYS A 25 6.06 8.71 -8.15
CA LYS A 25 7.46 9.10 -8.36
C LYS A 25 8.00 9.75 -7.08
N GLN A 26 9.21 9.37 -6.72
CA GLN A 26 9.86 9.89 -5.52
C GLN A 26 9.97 11.43 -5.54
N GLY A 27 9.62 12.07 -4.42
CA GLY A 27 9.70 13.53 -4.26
C GLY A 27 8.60 14.35 -4.94
N THR A 28 7.53 13.70 -5.42
CA THR A 28 6.41 14.40 -6.09
C THR A 28 5.27 14.80 -5.13
N GLU A 29 5.35 14.47 -3.85
CA GLU A 29 4.29 14.70 -2.85
C GLU A 29 3.76 16.15 -2.84
N SER A 30 4.66 17.15 -2.75
CA SER A 30 4.25 18.57 -2.77
C SER A 30 3.68 19.01 -4.12
N SER A 31 4.15 18.42 -5.22
CA SER A 31 3.68 18.76 -6.57
C SER A 31 2.30 18.17 -6.85
N ILE A 32 2.02 16.97 -6.31
CA ILE A 32 0.71 16.34 -6.49
C ILE A 32 -0.37 17.05 -5.67
N SER A 33 -0.07 17.47 -4.42
CA SER A 33 -1.04 18.22 -3.61
C SER A 33 -1.41 19.56 -4.27
N LEU A 34 -0.44 20.28 -4.80
CA LEU A 34 -0.68 21.52 -5.56
C LEU A 34 -1.51 21.27 -6.84
N PHE A 35 -1.24 20.18 -7.54
CA PHE A 35 -2.01 19.79 -8.71
C PHE A 35 -3.45 19.46 -8.36
N LEU A 36 -3.67 18.64 -7.31
CA LEU A 36 -4.99 18.25 -6.85
C LEU A 36 -5.83 19.45 -6.42
N ASN A 37 -5.26 20.36 -5.64
CA ASN A 37 -5.92 21.58 -5.23
C ASN A 37 -6.34 22.45 -6.44
N LYS A 38 -5.47 22.58 -7.45
CA LYS A 38 -5.81 23.27 -8.71
C LYS A 38 -6.88 22.56 -9.54
N SER A 39 -6.97 21.24 -9.44
CA SER A 39 -7.96 20.41 -10.15
C SER A 39 -9.30 20.31 -9.40
N GLY A 40 -9.47 21.05 -8.29
CA GLY A 40 -10.71 21.11 -7.53
C GLY A 40 -10.89 20.00 -6.50
N PHE A 41 -9.82 19.27 -6.19
CA PHE A 41 -9.83 18.35 -5.05
C PHE A 41 -9.60 19.12 -3.75
N LYS A 42 -10.22 18.68 -2.67
CA LYS A 42 -10.04 19.22 -1.32
C LYS A 42 -9.51 18.14 -0.39
N LEU A 43 -8.59 18.51 0.51
CA LEU A 43 -8.13 17.62 1.56
C LEU A 43 -9.31 17.30 2.52
N PHE A 44 -9.63 16.02 2.66
CA PHE A 44 -10.69 15.56 3.55
C PHE A 44 -10.26 15.67 5.02
N GLN A 45 -11.13 16.22 5.85
CA GLN A 45 -10.90 16.40 7.28
C GLN A 45 -12.14 16.06 8.09
N LEU A 46 -12.01 15.30 9.17
CA LEU A 46 -13.13 14.91 10.03
C LEU A 46 -13.84 16.08 10.74
N ASN A 47 -13.16 17.21 10.93
CA ASN A 47 -13.74 18.40 11.55
C ASN A 47 -14.63 19.21 10.58
N GLN A 48 -14.62 18.90 9.29
CA GLN A 48 -15.47 19.54 8.28
C GLN A 48 -16.78 18.76 8.13
N LEU A 49 -17.80 19.13 8.91
CA LEU A 49 -19.09 18.44 8.91
C LEU A 49 -19.87 18.55 7.59
N GLU A 50 -19.54 19.51 6.75
CA GLU A 50 -20.10 19.66 5.40
C GLU A 50 -19.75 18.46 4.51
N ASP A 51 -18.62 17.84 4.74
CA ASP A 51 -18.14 16.69 3.98
C ASP A 51 -18.91 15.39 4.29
N GLU A 52 -19.70 15.35 5.37
CA GLU A 52 -20.54 14.19 5.71
C GLU A 52 -21.58 13.86 4.62
N CYS A 53 -21.99 14.84 3.80
CA CYS A 53 -22.93 14.65 2.70
C CYS A 53 -22.35 14.92 1.31
N ALA A 54 -21.10 15.40 1.21
CA ALA A 54 -20.59 15.97 -0.02
C ALA A 54 -20.20 14.90 -1.09
N TYR A 55 -19.87 13.68 -0.66
CA TYR A 55 -19.19 12.70 -1.52
C TYR A 55 -19.97 11.40 -1.74
N TYR A 56 -21.16 11.24 -1.15
CA TYR A 56 -21.83 9.95 -0.97
C TYR A 56 -23.23 9.88 -1.57
N GLY A 57 -23.54 10.77 -2.51
CA GLY A 57 -24.86 10.85 -3.13
C GLY A 57 -25.95 11.27 -2.13
N ASP A 58 -27.00 10.47 -2.00
CA ASP A 58 -28.11 10.72 -1.07
C ASP A 58 -27.79 10.32 0.39
N PHE A 59 -26.61 9.75 0.65
CA PHE A 59 -26.24 9.23 1.95
C PHE A 59 -25.42 10.22 2.77
N LYS A 60 -25.57 10.13 4.08
CA LYS A 60 -24.76 10.83 5.07
C LYS A 60 -23.78 9.86 5.71
N VAL A 61 -22.50 10.26 5.84
CA VAL A 61 -21.46 9.49 6.53
C VAL A 61 -21.01 10.25 7.77
N SER A 62 -21.28 9.68 8.93
CA SER A 62 -20.99 10.32 10.22
C SER A 62 -19.49 10.35 10.50
N HIS A 63 -18.91 11.54 10.56
CA HIS A 63 -17.50 11.73 10.94
C HIS A 63 -17.25 11.31 12.39
N ARG A 64 -18.23 11.52 13.27
CA ARG A 64 -18.15 11.10 14.68
C ARG A 64 -18.06 9.59 14.82
N ASP A 65 -18.84 8.83 14.04
CA ASP A 65 -18.81 7.37 14.08
C ASP A 65 -17.47 6.84 13.56
N MET A 66 -16.94 7.42 12.48
CA MET A 66 -15.60 7.08 11.97
C MET A 66 -14.51 7.36 13.01
N GLU A 67 -14.53 8.52 13.68
CA GLU A 67 -13.56 8.87 14.72
C GLU A 67 -13.64 7.90 15.92
N ALA A 68 -14.85 7.56 16.33
CA ALA A 68 -15.09 6.65 17.46
C ALA A 68 -14.74 5.19 17.15
N TYR A 69 -14.74 4.80 15.87
CA TYR A 69 -14.48 3.43 15.44
C TYR A 69 -13.03 3.04 15.58
N TYR A 70 -12.11 3.90 15.19
CA TYR A 70 -10.69 3.63 15.23
C TYR A 70 -10.03 4.09 16.53
N LEU A 71 -8.93 3.45 16.92
CA LEU A 71 -8.11 3.91 18.03
C LEU A 71 -7.43 5.24 17.69
N SER A 72 -7.12 6.05 18.70
CA SER A 72 -6.60 7.42 18.51
C SER A 72 -5.31 7.50 17.68
N PHE A 73 -4.44 6.51 17.76
CA PHE A 73 -3.23 6.47 16.92
C PHE A 73 -3.55 6.14 15.46
N THR A 74 -4.56 5.28 15.22
CA THR A 74 -5.03 4.95 13.86
C THR A 74 -5.73 6.15 13.23
N ASN A 75 -6.51 6.90 14.00
CA ASN A 75 -7.14 8.14 13.54
C ASN A 75 -6.10 9.14 13.04
N LYS A 76 -4.96 9.28 13.71
CA LYS A 76 -3.86 10.15 13.26
C LYS A 76 -3.26 9.72 11.93
N ILE A 77 -3.28 8.41 11.64
CA ILE A 77 -2.79 7.88 10.35
C ILE A 77 -3.82 8.09 9.25
N LEU A 78 -5.10 7.79 9.54
CA LEU A 78 -6.19 7.83 8.56
C LEU A 78 -6.69 9.25 8.27
N PHE A 79 -6.65 10.14 9.27
CA PHE A 79 -7.25 11.48 9.23
C PHE A 79 -6.26 12.55 9.71
N PRO A 80 -5.13 12.75 9.02
CA PRO A 80 -4.20 13.82 9.37
C PRO A 80 -4.87 15.18 9.24
N HIS A 81 -4.61 16.08 10.20
CA HIS A 81 -5.24 17.41 10.23
C HIS A 81 -4.64 18.38 9.20
N SER A 82 -3.46 18.08 8.69
CA SER A 82 -2.79 18.91 7.69
C SER A 82 -1.89 18.08 6.78
N GLU A 83 -1.56 18.61 5.61
CA GLU A 83 -0.61 17.98 4.66
C GLU A 83 0.80 17.78 5.24
N LYS A 84 1.13 18.44 6.36
CA LYS A 84 2.43 18.33 7.04
C LYS A 84 2.53 17.14 8.00
N GLU A 85 1.41 16.57 8.41
CA GLU A 85 1.36 15.42 9.30
C GLU A 85 1.63 14.13 8.53
N LYS A 86 2.14 13.13 9.24
CA LYS A 86 2.32 11.79 8.65
C LYS A 86 0.99 11.06 8.62
N GLY A 87 0.67 10.44 7.50
CA GLY A 87 -0.55 9.66 7.38
C GLY A 87 -1.01 9.50 5.94
N LEU A 88 -2.27 9.12 5.79
CA LEU A 88 -2.96 8.95 4.52
C LEU A 88 -3.74 10.23 4.21
N HIS A 89 -3.29 11.00 3.24
CA HIS A 89 -3.93 12.27 2.86
C HIS A 89 -4.94 12.01 1.75
N ARG A 90 -6.21 11.98 2.10
CA ARG A 90 -7.31 11.82 1.15
C ARG A 90 -7.72 13.17 0.58
N TYR A 91 -7.60 13.33 -0.72
CA TYR A 91 -8.12 14.46 -1.49
C TYR A 91 -9.38 14.03 -2.21
N SER A 92 -10.48 14.71 -1.97
CA SER A 92 -11.80 14.36 -2.51
C SER A 92 -12.33 15.44 -3.44
N LYS A 93 -13.00 15.01 -4.51
CA LYS A 93 -13.70 15.89 -5.44
C LYS A 93 -15.13 15.36 -5.65
N PRO A 94 -16.16 16.14 -5.26
CA PRO A 94 -17.53 15.77 -5.56
C PRO A 94 -17.76 15.90 -7.06
N LEU A 95 -18.47 14.94 -7.61
CA LEU A 95 -18.87 14.88 -9.01
C LEU A 95 -20.36 14.53 -9.07
N ASN A 96 -20.98 14.88 -10.16
CA ASN A 96 -22.35 14.44 -10.46
C ASN A 96 -22.40 14.03 -11.93
N ILE A 97 -21.60 13.02 -12.28
CA ILE A 97 -21.43 12.55 -13.64
C ILE A 97 -22.38 11.38 -13.86
N ARG A 98 -23.18 11.45 -14.91
CA ARG A 98 -24.00 10.34 -15.39
C ARG A 98 -23.37 9.74 -16.62
N GLY A 99 -23.25 8.41 -16.63
CA GLY A 99 -22.69 7.66 -17.74
C GLY A 99 -23.49 6.40 -18.01
N LYS A 100 -23.12 5.74 -19.09
CA LYS A 100 -23.61 4.42 -19.45
C LYS A 100 -22.44 3.52 -19.76
N LEU A 101 -22.45 2.34 -19.16
CA LEU A 101 -21.56 1.26 -19.53
C LEU A 101 -22.26 0.43 -20.61
N ILE A 102 -21.62 0.34 -21.76
CA ILE A 102 -22.17 -0.31 -22.95
C ILE A 102 -21.33 -1.57 -23.21
N THR A 103 -22.02 -2.71 -23.29
CA THR A 103 -21.47 -3.99 -23.71
C THR A 103 -22.13 -4.42 -25.02
N ASP A 104 -21.79 -5.59 -25.53
CA ASP A 104 -22.42 -6.12 -26.76
C ASP A 104 -23.91 -6.41 -26.56
N THR A 105 -24.36 -6.69 -25.34
CA THR A 105 -25.74 -7.11 -25.04
C THR A 105 -26.51 -6.09 -24.20
N GLU A 106 -25.82 -5.24 -23.42
CA GLU A 106 -26.45 -4.43 -22.40
C GLU A 106 -25.98 -2.97 -22.42
N CYS A 107 -26.85 -2.10 -21.90
CA CYS A 107 -26.54 -0.68 -21.65
C CYS A 107 -26.93 -0.33 -20.22
N ILE A 108 -25.95 -0.23 -19.33
CA ILE A 108 -26.16 -0.07 -17.89
C ILE A 108 -25.88 1.37 -17.49
N PRO A 109 -26.90 2.16 -17.13
CA PRO A 109 -26.71 3.53 -16.66
C PRO A 109 -26.12 3.55 -15.24
N PHE A 110 -25.18 4.47 -15.01
CA PHE A 110 -24.57 4.67 -13.71
C PHE A 110 -24.36 6.16 -13.41
N GLN A 111 -24.14 6.47 -12.14
CA GLN A 111 -23.79 7.80 -11.66
C GLN A 111 -22.51 7.76 -10.83
N ILE A 112 -21.60 8.71 -11.04
CA ILE A 112 -20.42 8.91 -10.18
C ILE A 112 -20.71 10.08 -9.24
N HIS A 113 -20.58 9.82 -7.93
CA HIS A 113 -20.79 10.83 -6.89
C HIS A 113 -19.53 11.61 -6.58
N SER A 114 -18.41 10.91 -6.49
CA SER A 114 -17.12 11.51 -6.15
C SER A 114 -15.95 10.65 -6.60
N VAL A 115 -14.81 11.28 -6.66
CA VAL A 115 -13.52 10.63 -6.83
C VAL A 115 -12.56 11.10 -5.74
N ASP A 116 -11.74 10.17 -5.26
CA ASP A 116 -10.68 10.48 -4.31
C ASP A 116 -9.32 10.12 -4.87
N LEU A 117 -8.31 10.86 -4.43
CA LEU A 117 -6.93 10.46 -4.49
C LEU A 117 -6.37 10.49 -3.08
N THR A 118 -5.89 9.34 -2.59
CA THR A 118 -5.24 9.24 -1.29
C THR A 118 -3.75 9.04 -1.49
N THR A 119 -2.94 9.98 -1.00
CA THR A 119 -1.48 9.84 -0.97
C THR A 119 -1.07 9.20 0.35
N CYS A 120 -0.15 8.25 0.28
CA CYS A 120 0.31 7.46 1.41
C CYS A 120 1.83 7.51 1.52
N PRO A 121 2.41 7.21 2.69
CA PRO A 121 3.83 6.95 2.82
C PRO A 121 4.30 5.81 1.90
N TYR A 122 5.61 5.71 1.68
CA TYR A 122 6.26 4.70 0.83
C TYR A 122 5.96 4.85 -0.66
N GLU A 123 5.77 6.10 -1.12
CA GLU A 123 5.47 6.44 -2.52
C GLU A 123 4.26 5.65 -3.06
N LEU A 124 3.23 5.52 -2.24
CA LEU A 124 2.00 4.83 -2.58
C LEU A 124 0.82 5.81 -2.67
N GLY A 125 -0.08 5.57 -3.59
CA GLY A 125 -1.36 6.27 -3.68
C GLY A 125 -2.51 5.33 -3.97
N PHE A 126 -3.73 5.78 -3.70
CA PHE A 126 -4.97 5.10 -4.05
C PHE A 126 -5.89 6.04 -4.80
N LEU A 127 -6.41 5.59 -5.93
CA LEU A 127 -7.58 6.18 -6.59
C LEU A 127 -8.83 5.49 -6.05
N THR A 128 -9.88 6.26 -5.78
CA THR A 128 -11.19 5.70 -5.43
C THR A 128 -12.27 6.40 -6.24
N ILE A 129 -13.16 5.61 -6.87
CA ILE A 129 -14.28 6.09 -7.64
C ILE A 129 -15.56 5.58 -6.98
N ARG A 130 -16.47 6.49 -6.59
CA ARG A 130 -17.75 6.13 -5.98
C ARG A 130 -18.85 6.21 -7.00
N THR A 131 -19.49 5.08 -7.26
CA THR A 131 -20.57 4.98 -8.24
C THR A 131 -21.84 4.41 -7.62
N GLU A 132 -22.95 4.74 -8.23
CA GLU A 132 -24.27 4.23 -7.86
C GLU A 132 -25.01 3.78 -9.13
N LEU A 133 -25.65 2.62 -9.03
CA LEU A 133 -26.72 2.23 -9.94
C LEU A 133 -28.05 2.49 -9.21
N LYS A 134 -28.75 3.52 -9.67
CA LYS A 134 -30.09 3.86 -9.16
C LYS A 134 -31.08 3.57 -10.28
N PRO A 135 -31.90 2.57 -10.13
CA PRO A 135 -32.82 2.21 -11.19
C PRO A 135 -33.91 3.28 -11.34
N PHE A 136 -34.05 3.83 -12.53
CA PHE A 136 -35.29 4.49 -12.96
C PHE A 136 -36.34 3.44 -13.34
N THR A 137 -35.90 2.21 -13.60
CA THR A 137 -36.65 0.98 -13.86
C THR A 137 -35.96 -0.15 -13.12
N SER A 138 -36.71 -1.17 -12.69
CA SER A 138 -36.17 -2.33 -11.98
C SER A 138 -34.92 -2.90 -12.68
N VAL A 139 -33.75 -2.82 -12.06
CA VAL A 139 -32.48 -3.35 -12.59
C VAL A 139 -32.24 -4.74 -12.00
N PRO A 140 -31.92 -5.75 -12.82
CA PRO A 140 -31.55 -7.08 -12.33
C PRO A 140 -30.23 -7.08 -11.59
N LEU A 141 -30.07 -7.98 -10.60
CA LEU A 141 -28.82 -8.18 -9.87
C LEU A 141 -27.65 -8.49 -10.83
N SER A 142 -27.91 -9.30 -11.85
CA SER A 142 -26.89 -9.65 -12.87
C SER A 142 -26.32 -8.44 -13.58
N HIS A 143 -27.12 -7.40 -13.85
CA HIS A 143 -26.63 -6.17 -14.49
C HIS A 143 -25.72 -5.38 -13.55
N SER A 144 -26.02 -5.37 -12.25
CA SER A 144 -25.15 -4.69 -11.26
C SER A 144 -23.81 -5.39 -11.12
N LEU A 145 -23.79 -6.72 -11.16
CA LEU A 145 -22.56 -7.51 -11.14
C LEU A 145 -21.76 -7.35 -12.43
N GLU A 146 -22.43 -7.35 -13.59
CA GLU A 146 -21.78 -7.11 -14.89
C GLU A 146 -21.16 -5.71 -14.95
N PHE A 147 -21.86 -4.68 -14.43
CA PHE A 147 -21.30 -3.34 -14.29
C PHE A 147 -20.03 -3.36 -13.48
N ALA A 148 -20.04 -3.97 -12.29
CA ALA A 148 -18.88 -3.99 -11.40
C ALA A 148 -17.70 -4.76 -12.01
N ASP A 149 -17.96 -5.91 -12.64
CA ASP A 149 -16.93 -6.73 -13.29
C ASP A 149 -16.26 -6.01 -14.47
N ARG A 150 -17.03 -5.26 -15.26
CA ARG A 150 -16.53 -4.53 -16.42
C ARG A 150 -15.87 -3.21 -16.05
N PHE A 151 -16.47 -2.46 -15.13
CA PHE A 151 -15.96 -1.14 -14.75
C PHE A 151 -14.64 -1.21 -13.99
N ARG A 152 -14.37 -2.31 -13.26
CA ARG A 152 -13.09 -2.48 -12.53
C ARG A 152 -11.88 -2.71 -13.42
N VAL A 153 -12.05 -3.05 -14.70
CA VAL A 153 -10.97 -3.39 -15.63
C VAL A 153 -10.35 -2.12 -16.20
N LEU A 154 -9.11 -1.81 -15.80
CA LEU A 154 -8.40 -0.64 -16.33
C LEU A 154 -7.67 -0.94 -17.62
N GLU A 155 -7.12 -2.15 -17.78
CA GLU A 155 -6.48 -2.61 -19.02
C GLU A 155 -7.17 -3.87 -19.55
N PRO A 156 -7.85 -3.77 -20.70
CA PRO A 156 -8.57 -4.91 -21.29
C PRO A 156 -7.60 -6.01 -21.75
N ARG A 157 -7.77 -7.24 -21.25
CA ARG A 157 -6.97 -8.41 -21.65
C ARG A 157 -7.79 -9.47 -22.40
N THR A 158 -9.08 -9.52 -22.17
CA THR A 158 -9.97 -10.50 -22.79
C THR A 158 -10.83 -9.87 -23.89
N GLN A 159 -11.44 -10.71 -24.77
CA GLN A 159 -12.43 -10.21 -25.73
C GLN A 159 -13.62 -9.56 -25.00
N LYS A 160 -14.02 -10.14 -23.88
CA LYS A 160 -15.08 -9.60 -23.03
C LYS A 160 -14.73 -8.19 -22.57
N ASP A 161 -13.51 -7.94 -22.11
CA ASP A 161 -13.07 -6.61 -21.64
C ASP A 161 -13.02 -5.59 -22.77
N ASN A 162 -12.54 -6.03 -23.96
CA ASN A 162 -12.41 -5.17 -25.16
C ASN A 162 -13.75 -4.71 -25.74
N SER A 163 -14.86 -5.41 -25.46
CA SER A 163 -16.19 -5.01 -25.92
C SER A 163 -16.82 -3.91 -25.07
N THR A 164 -16.22 -3.58 -23.91
CA THR A 164 -16.75 -2.59 -22.98
C THR A 164 -16.47 -1.17 -23.44
N LYS A 165 -17.52 -0.33 -23.48
CA LYS A 165 -17.41 1.11 -23.75
C LYS A 165 -18.11 1.90 -22.66
N ILE A 166 -17.63 3.12 -22.42
CA ILE A 166 -18.27 4.05 -21.48
C ILE A 166 -18.66 5.31 -22.24
N GLU A 167 -19.97 5.60 -22.23
CA GLU A 167 -20.50 6.86 -22.74
C GLU A 167 -20.70 7.83 -21.57
N CYS A 168 -20.13 9.03 -21.70
CA CYS A 168 -20.26 10.10 -20.71
C CYS A 168 -20.17 11.46 -21.41
N ASP A 169 -21.13 12.36 -21.12
CA ASP A 169 -21.20 13.70 -21.69
C ASP A 169 -21.07 13.74 -23.23
N GLY A 170 -21.67 12.75 -23.91
CA GLY A 170 -21.65 12.61 -25.37
C GLY A 170 -20.32 12.11 -25.95
N LYS A 171 -19.35 11.74 -25.13
CA LYS A 171 -18.10 11.10 -25.52
C LYS A 171 -18.14 9.61 -25.23
N ILE A 172 -17.50 8.82 -26.07
CA ILE A 172 -17.38 7.37 -25.92
C ILE A 172 -15.92 7.03 -25.67
N TYR A 173 -15.65 6.33 -24.56
CA TYR A 173 -14.34 5.85 -24.13
C TYR A 173 -14.23 4.33 -24.37
N LYS A 174 -13.05 3.86 -24.74
CA LYS A 174 -12.76 2.44 -25.00
C LYS A 174 -12.42 1.69 -23.71
N GLY A 175 -13.37 1.63 -22.78
CA GLY A 175 -13.20 0.96 -21.50
C GLY A 175 -13.00 1.90 -20.32
N ALA A 176 -12.92 1.31 -19.12
CA ALA A 176 -12.83 2.07 -17.87
C ALA A 176 -11.48 2.77 -17.72
N GLY A 177 -10.36 2.19 -18.16
CA GLY A 177 -9.05 2.80 -18.04
C GLY A 177 -8.95 4.12 -18.80
N GLU A 178 -9.38 4.16 -20.06
CA GLU A 178 -9.41 5.40 -20.84
C GLU A 178 -10.32 6.45 -20.20
N PHE A 179 -11.49 6.06 -19.72
CA PHE A 179 -12.41 6.95 -19.03
C PHE A 179 -11.81 7.51 -17.73
N VAL A 180 -11.20 6.67 -16.92
CA VAL A 180 -10.63 7.06 -15.63
C VAL A 180 -9.46 8.02 -15.81
N PHE A 181 -8.49 7.71 -16.69
CA PHE A 181 -7.27 8.50 -16.80
C PHE A 181 -7.39 9.71 -17.74
N ASN A 182 -8.31 9.69 -18.71
CA ASN A 182 -8.49 10.82 -19.64
C ASN A 182 -9.66 11.74 -19.27
N ASN A 183 -10.51 11.34 -18.30
CA ASN A 183 -11.65 12.17 -17.89
C ASN A 183 -11.68 12.44 -16.37
N LEU A 184 -11.66 11.41 -15.53
CA LEU A 184 -11.80 11.59 -14.08
C LEU A 184 -10.53 12.14 -13.43
N PHE A 185 -9.35 11.66 -13.89
CA PHE A 185 -8.04 11.98 -13.32
C PHE A 185 -7.07 12.48 -14.41
N GLU A 186 -7.54 13.38 -15.28
CA GLU A 186 -6.74 13.92 -16.36
C GLU A 186 -5.45 14.57 -15.85
N GLY A 187 -4.31 14.19 -16.46
CA GLY A 187 -2.98 14.70 -16.12
C GLY A 187 -2.35 14.13 -14.84
N LEU A 188 -3.01 13.17 -14.16
CA LEU A 188 -2.44 12.53 -12.97
C LEU A 188 -1.31 11.54 -13.31
N SER A 189 -1.37 10.91 -14.48
CA SER A 189 -0.39 9.90 -14.94
C SER A 189 1.07 10.34 -14.89
N ARG A 190 1.34 11.65 -15.01
CA ARG A 190 2.70 12.21 -14.91
C ARG A 190 3.38 12.00 -13.55
N PHE A 191 2.60 11.76 -12.50
CA PHE A 191 3.09 11.52 -11.14
C PHE A 191 3.31 10.04 -10.84
N PHE A 192 2.88 9.14 -11.73
CA PHE A 192 3.04 7.72 -11.53
C PHE A 192 4.49 7.30 -11.82
N GLU A 193 4.98 6.35 -11.03
CA GLU A 193 6.25 5.69 -11.28
C GLU A 193 6.08 4.75 -12.50
N GLY A 194 6.97 4.87 -13.47
CA GLY A 194 6.97 4.08 -14.72
C GLY A 194 7.20 4.96 -15.95
N ASP A 195 7.99 4.47 -16.88
CA ASP A 195 8.15 5.14 -18.18
C ASP A 195 6.97 4.80 -19.08
N SER A 196 6.20 5.83 -19.41
CA SER A 196 4.95 5.75 -20.16
C SER A 196 5.06 5.23 -21.59
N LYS A 197 6.23 4.72 -22.01
CA LYS A 197 6.48 4.30 -23.40
C LYS A 197 6.75 2.81 -23.60
N GLU A 198 7.15 2.06 -22.59
CA GLU A 198 7.51 0.65 -22.72
C GLU A 198 6.83 -0.27 -21.71
N ASN A 199 6.40 0.25 -20.56
CA ASN A 199 5.73 -0.55 -19.53
C ASN A 199 4.38 0.04 -19.20
N SER A 200 3.37 -0.81 -19.10
CA SER A 200 2.05 -0.47 -18.58
C SER A 200 2.19 0.17 -17.18
N TYR A 201 1.34 1.13 -16.84
CA TYR A 201 1.31 1.77 -15.50
C TYR A 201 1.26 0.77 -14.35
N PHE A 202 0.99 -0.47 -14.65
CA PHE A 202 0.60 -1.55 -13.78
C PHE A 202 1.72 -2.57 -13.59
N GLU A 203 2.75 -2.60 -14.43
CA GLU A 203 3.87 -3.53 -14.28
C GLU A 203 4.72 -3.24 -13.02
N THR A 204 4.70 -2.00 -12.53
CA THR A 204 5.30 -1.65 -11.23
C THR A 204 4.51 -2.19 -10.05
N PHE A 205 3.27 -2.64 -10.25
CA PHE A 205 2.42 -3.27 -9.26
C PHE A 205 2.18 -4.74 -9.60
N SER A 206 3.21 -5.55 -9.50
CA SER A 206 3.10 -7.02 -9.58
C SER A 206 2.16 -7.63 -8.51
N PHE A 207 1.51 -6.80 -7.69
CA PHE A 207 0.64 -7.20 -6.59
C PHE A 207 -0.84 -7.22 -6.94
N PHE A 208 -1.23 -6.58 -8.03
CA PHE A 208 -2.61 -6.60 -8.51
C PHE A 208 -2.66 -7.43 -9.78
N GLU A 209 -3.25 -8.60 -9.65
CA GLU A 209 -3.52 -9.42 -10.81
C GLU A 209 -4.45 -8.67 -11.78
N ASP A 210 -4.13 -8.70 -13.06
CA ASP A 210 -4.97 -8.28 -14.16
C ASP A 210 -5.36 -6.79 -14.20
N GLU A 211 -4.63 -5.90 -13.51
CA GLU A 211 -4.87 -4.44 -13.58
C GLU A 211 -6.35 -4.06 -13.37
N ARG A 212 -6.97 -4.77 -12.42
CA ARG A 212 -8.35 -4.57 -12.02
C ARG A 212 -8.43 -3.81 -10.70
N MET A 213 -9.32 -2.85 -10.63
CA MET A 213 -9.60 -2.17 -9.36
C MET A 213 -10.19 -3.13 -8.34
N TYR A 214 -9.85 -2.95 -7.08
CA TYR A 214 -10.55 -3.60 -5.96
C TYR A 214 -11.98 -3.08 -5.90
N VAL A 215 -12.95 -3.97 -5.73
CA VAL A 215 -14.38 -3.60 -5.71
C VAL A 215 -14.91 -3.75 -4.29
N GLN A 216 -15.35 -2.64 -3.72
CA GLN A 216 -16.21 -2.66 -2.54
C GLN A 216 -17.64 -2.37 -2.98
N SER A 217 -18.61 -3.21 -2.62
CA SER A 217 -19.99 -3.06 -3.07
C SER A 217 -21.02 -3.26 -1.96
N LEU A 218 -22.10 -2.49 -2.03
CA LEU A 218 -23.31 -2.64 -1.21
C LEU A 218 -24.51 -2.69 -2.15
N VAL A 219 -25.18 -3.84 -2.21
CA VAL A 219 -26.35 -4.04 -3.03
C VAL A 219 -27.57 -4.28 -2.13
N ALA A 220 -28.58 -3.44 -2.25
CA ALA A 220 -29.87 -3.60 -1.63
C ALA A 220 -30.88 -4.14 -2.65
N LEU A 221 -31.45 -5.32 -2.40
CA LEU A 221 -32.54 -5.87 -3.18
C LEU A 221 -33.88 -5.23 -2.79
N GLU A 222 -34.86 -5.29 -3.68
CA GLU A 222 -36.24 -4.83 -3.38
C GLU A 222 -36.83 -5.57 -2.17
N LYS A 223 -37.74 -4.92 -1.43
CA LYS A 223 -38.34 -5.43 -0.17
C LYS A 223 -38.97 -6.83 -0.27
N ASN A 224 -39.44 -7.20 -1.45
CA ASN A 224 -40.13 -8.48 -1.69
C ASN A 224 -39.21 -9.61 -2.13
N GLU A 225 -37.94 -9.33 -2.34
CA GLU A 225 -36.95 -10.31 -2.78
C GLU A 225 -36.44 -11.16 -1.59
N LYS A 226 -35.87 -12.31 -1.91
CA LYS A 226 -35.21 -13.19 -0.95
C LYS A 226 -33.79 -13.46 -1.43
N ILE A 227 -32.84 -13.27 -0.54
CA ILE A 227 -31.44 -13.59 -0.84
C ILE A 227 -31.24 -15.10 -0.66
N ASP A 228 -30.68 -15.74 -1.66
CA ASP A 228 -30.26 -17.12 -1.59
C ASP A 228 -28.72 -17.24 -1.59
N VAL A 229 -28.22 -18.46 -1.34
CA VAL A 229 -26.78 -18.72 -1.27
C VAL A 229 -26.07 -18.49 -2.60
N VAL A 230 -26.78 -18.67 -3.73
CA VAL A 230 -26.22 -18.44 -5.07
C VAL A 230 -26.03 -16.96 -5.31
N ASP A 231 -26.96 -16.11 -4.86
CA ASP A 231 -26.84 -14.64 -4.99
C ASP A 231 -25.61 -14.13 -4.23
N VAL A 232 -25.43 -14.59 -2.98
CA VAL A 232 -24.26 -14.20 -2.17
C VAL A 232 -22.94 -14.64 -2.81
N TYR A 233 -22.88 -15.86 -3.34
CA TYR A 233 -21.70 -16.37 -4.03
C TYR A 233 -21.40 -15.58 -5.32
N ARG A 234 -22.42 -15.27 -6.12
CA ARG A 234 -22.30 -14.45 -7.33
C ARG A 234 -21.77 -13.06 -7.02
N MET A 235 -22.21 -12.47 -5.92
CA MET A 235 -21.71 -11.17 -5.44
C MET A 235 -20.20 -11.21 -5.16
N GLY A 236 -19.72 -12.24 -4.48
CA GLY A 236 -18.29 -12.38 -4.15
C GLY A 236 -17.39 -12.65 -5.35
N SER A 237 -17.98 -13.16 -6.46
CA SER A 237 -17.24 -13.47 -7.68
C SER A 237 -17.56 -12.52 -8.83
N LEU A 238 -18.43 -11.51 -8.64
CA LEU A 238 -18.97 -10.61 -9.66
C LEU A 238 -19.49 -11.35 -10.91
N CYS A 239 -20.19 -12.47 -10.69
CA CYS A 239 -20.75 -13.28 -11.76
C CYS A 239 -22.02 -12.62 -12.31
N GLY A 240 -21.89 -11.74 -13.28
CA GLY A 240 -23.00 -11.03 -13.93
C GLY A 240 -23.65 -11.84 -15.04
N LEU A 241 -23.25 -11.57 -16.29
CA LEU A 241 -23.84 -12.11 -17.50
C LEU A 241 -22.81 -12.90 -18.34
N THR A 242 -23.27 -13.97 -19.00
CA THR A 242 -22.51 -14.65 -20.06
C THR A 242 -22.41 -13.75 -21.30
N VAL A 243 -21.65 -14.19 -22.30
CA VAL A 243 -21.55 -13.52 -23.60
C VAL A 243 -22.92 -13.43 -24.30
N GLU A 244 -23.83 -14.41 -24.05
CA GLU A 244 -25.19 -14.43 -24.57
C GLU A 244 -26.20 -13.60 -23.73
N GLY A 245 -25.73 -12.88 -22.72
CA GLY A 245 -26.59 -12.04 -21.87
C GLY A 245 -27.41 -12.83 -20.83
N LYS A 246 -27.00 -14.03 -20.46
CA LYS A 246 -27.70 -14.85 -19.45
C LYS A 246 -26.98 -14.79 -18.11
N PRO A 247 -27.73 -14.76 -16.98
CA PRO A 247 -27.14 -14.89 -15.66
C PRO A 247 -26.30 -16.16 -15.52
N TYR A 248 -25.16 -16.07 -14.84
CA TYR A 248 -24.31 -17.24 -14.63
C TYR A 248 -23.69 -17.26 -13.25
N VAL A 249 -23.12 -18.41 -12.89
CA VAL A 249 -22.31 -18.64 -11.70
C VAL A 249 -21.13 -19.54 -12.06
N HIS A 250 -19.95 -19.21 -11.55
CA HIS A 250 -18.73 -19.97 -11.85
C HIS A 250 -18.75 -21.40 -11.27
N ALA A 251 -19.42 -21.60 -10.12
CA ALA A 251 -19.51 -22.90 -9.48
C ALA A 251 -20.81 -23.62 -9.82
N ASN A 252 -20.74 -24.82 -10.38
CA ASN A 252 -21.90 -25.63 -10.75
C ASN A 252 -22.31 -26.64 -9.66
N ASN A 253 -21.80 -26.50 -8.43
CA ASN A 253 -22.06 -27.44 -7.34
C ASN A 253 -22.63 -26.67 -6.14
N LEU A 254 -23.93 -26.82 -5.89
CA LEU A 254 -24.61 -26.14 -4.79
C LEU A 254 -24.05 -26.50 -3.40
N PRO A 255 -23.72 -27.78 -3.05
CA PRO A 255 -23.05 -28.11 -1.82
C PRO A 255 -21.70 -27.40 -1.62
N TYR A 256 -20.93 -27.21 -2.70
CA TYR A 256 -19.69 -26.43 -2.66
C TYR A 256 -19.96 -24.96 -2.30
N ILE A 257 -20.94 -24.34 -2.95
CA ILE A 257 -21.33 -22.95 -2.67
C ILE A 257 -21.76 -22.81 -1.21
N GLN A 258 -22.55 -23.75 -0.69
CA GLN A 258 -23.01 -23.72 0.70
C GLN A 258 -21.85 -23.84 1.70
N ASP A 259 -20.94 -24.81 1.49
CA ASP A 259 -19.75 -24.99 2.35
C ASP A 259 -18.81 -23.77 2.28
N TYR A 260 -18.62 -23.22 1.08
CA TYR A 260 -17.83 -22.02 0.86
C TYR A 260 -18.39 -20.82 1.64
N LEU A 261 -19.68 -20.54 1.50
CA LEU A 261 -20.29 -19.40 2.20
C LEU A 261 -20.35 -19.59 3.71
N GLN A 262 -20.51 -20.82 4.20
CA GLN A 262 -20.45 -21.11 5.63
C GLN A 262 -19.08 -20.75 6.24
N LYS A 263 -17.99 -20.83 5.46
CA LYS A 263 -16.64 -20.51 5.87
C LYS A 263 -16.25 -19.06 5.68
N HIS A 264 -16.80 -18.39 4.66
CA HIS A 264 -16.35 -17.08 4.18
C HIS A 264 -17.37 -15.95 4.37
N ALA A 265 -18.68 -16.25 4.41
CA ALA A 265 -19.69 -15.23 4.58
C ALA A 265 -19.89 -14.84 6.05
N TYR A 266 -20.04 -13.57 6.30
CA TYR A 266 -20.32 -13.00 7.62
C TYR A 266 -21.76 -12.49 7.68
N GLN A 267 -22.55 -12.93 8.68
CA GLN A 267 -24.00 -12.77 8.73
C GLN A 267 -24.51 -12.18 10.06
N ARG A 268 -23.63 -11.55 10.84
CA ARG A 268 -23.96 -11.09 12.20
C ARG A 268 -24.97 -9.93 12.25
N TRP A 269 -25.06 -9.12 11.18
CA TRP A 269 -25.69 -7.80 11.22
C TRP A 269 -27.22 -7.80 11.21
N ALA A 270 -27.81 -8.52 10.29
CA ALA A 270 -29.26 -8.57 10.16
C ALA A 270 -29.69 -9.92 9.57
N PRO A 271 -30.94 -10.35 9.75
CA PRO A 271 -31.39 -11.66 9.24
C PRO A 271 -31.20 -11.86 7.74
N SER A 272 -31.12 -10.77 6.97
CA SER A 272 -31.01 -10.80 5.51
C SER A 272 -29.86 -9.96 5.00
N THR A 273 -28.76 -9.84 5.76
CA THR A 273 -27.56 -9.09 5.36
C THR A 273 -26.35 -10.01 5.42
N TYR A 274 -25.65 -10.11 4.29
CA TYR A 274 -24.48 -10.95 4.13
C TYR A 274 -23.31 -10.13 3.65
N PHE A 275 -22.15 -10.32 4.31
CA PHE A 275 -20.89 -9.79 3.86
C PHE A 275 -20.02 -10.91 3.34
N LEU A 276 -19.35 -10.70 2.22
CA LEU A 276 -18.35 -11.61 1.69
C LEU A 276 -17.11 -10.82 1.33
N ILE A 277 -15.96 -11.27 1.84
CA ILE A 277 -14.68 -10.62 1.64
C ILE A 277 -13.75 -11.59 0.93
N GLU A 278 -13.34 -11.23 -0.26
CA GLU A 278 -12.41 -11.94 -1.11
C GLU A 278 -11.13 -11.12 -1.35
N GLU A 279 -10.18 -11.71 -2.04
CA GLU A 279 -8.89 -11.04 -2.27
C GLU A 279 -9.01 -9.70 -3.02
N HIS A 280 -9.97 -9.59 -3.95
CA HIS A 280 -10.18 -8.41 -4.80
C HIS A 280 -11.58 -7.79 -4.67
N ILE A 281 -12.41 -8.33 -3.79
CA ILE A 281 -13.81 -7.94 -3.66
C ILE A 281 -14.21 -7.95 -2.20
N PHE A 282 -14.86 -6.87 -1.77
CA PHE A 282 -15.57 -6.79 -0.50
C PHE A 282 -17.02 -6.42 -0.77
N THR A 283 -17.94 -7.32 -0.56
CA THR A 283 -19.34 -7.13 -0.93
C THR A 283 -20.26 -7.28 0.26
N CYS A 284 -21.34 -6.49 0.25
CA CYS A 284 -22.49 -6.61 1.12
C CYS A 284 -23.76 -6.71 0.28
N ILE A 285 -24.59 -7.71 0.54
CA ILE A 285 -25.93 -7.82 -0.02
C ILE A 285 -26.96 -7.80 1.11
N THR A 286 -28.01 -7.01 0.93
CA THR A 286 -29.09 -6.86 1.91
C THR A 286 -30.44 -6.69 1.22
N ILE A 287 -31.53 -6.77 1.97
CA ILE A 287 -32.85 -6.39 1.51
C ILE A 287 -33.09 -4.94 1.91
N GLN A 288 -33.66 -4.15 1.01
CA GLN A 288 -33.98 -2.75 1.24
C GLN A 288 -34.85 -2.56 2.48
N ASP A 289 -34.35 -1.75 3.41
CA ASP A 289 -35.05 -1.32 4.61
C ASP A 289 -34.71 0.16 4.92
N GLU A 290 -35.71 0.91 5.40
CA GLU A 290 -35.57 2.36 5.61
C GLU A 290 -34.56 2.75 6.70
N ARG A 291 -34.26 1.82 7.62
CA ARG A 291 -33.29 2.04 8.69
C ARG A 291 -31.95 1.38 8.41
N THR A 292 -32.00 0.11 8.06
CA THR A 292 -30.81 -0.73 7.89
C THR A 292 -29.97 -0.29 6.68
N THR A 293 -30.58 0.10 5.56
CA THR A 293 -29.83 0.46 4.35
C THR A 293 -29.02 1.75 4.52
N PRO A 294 -29.54 2.85 5.11
CA PRO A 294 -28.72 4.04 5.37
C PRO A 294 -27.61 3.78 6.40
N ASP A 295 -27.86 2.98 7.44
CA ASP A 295 -26.84 2.62 8.44
C ASP A 295 -25.70 1.81 7.80
N LEU A 296 -26.04 0.85 6.93
CA LEU A 296 -25.05 0.09 6.16
C LEU A 296 -24.28 0.98 5.19
N ALA A 297 -24.93 1.94 4.54
CA ALA A 297 -24.26 2.88 3.63
C ALA A 297 -23.30 3.82 4.39
N ASN A 298 -23.68 4.29 5.60
CA ASN A 298 -22.78 5.04 6.48
C ASN A 298 -21.49 4.25 6.78
N GLN A 299 -21.63 2.98 7.18
CA GLN A 299 -20.49 2.13 7.46
C GLN A 299 -19.68 1.76 6.20
N PHE A 300 -20.37 1.50 5.11
CA PHE A 300 -19.79 1.15 3.81
C PHE A 300 -18.86 2.26 3.28
N TYR A 301 -19.31 3.51 3.31
CA TYR A 301 -18.52 4.66 2.87
C TYR A 301 -17.54 5.16 3.93
N GLY A 302 -17.83 4.90 5.22
CA GLY A 302 -17.01 5.29 6.37
C GLY A 302 -16.05 4.20 6.82
N GLU A 303 -16.40 3.54 7.92
CA GLU A 303 -15.55 2.59 8.63
C GLU A 303 -14.99 1.48 7.77
N PHE A 304 -15.81 0.86 6.93
CA PHE A 304 -15.39 -0.27 6.09
C PHE A 304 -14.45 0.16 4.95
N TYR A 305 -14.71 1.33 4.38
CA TYR A 305 -13.82 1.89 3.35
C TYR A 305 -12.43 2.19 3.89
N TYR A 306 -12.33 2.87 5.01
CA TYR A 306 -11.03 3.17 5.60
C TYR A 306 -10.34 1.91 6.13
N GLY A 307 -11.10 0.94 6.65
CA GLY A 307 -10.59 -0.38 7.00
C GLY A 307 -9.99 -1.12 5.81
N LEU A 308 -10.65 -1.06 4.66
CA LEU A 308 -10.17 -1.62 3.40
C LEU A 308 -8.88 -0.92 2.94
N VAL A 309 -8.89 0.41 2.83
CA VAL A 309 -7.73 1.19 2.37
C VAL A 309 -6.51 0.97 3.28
N LEU A 310 -6.70 0.92 4.59
CA LEU A 310 -5.62 0.66 5.55
C LEU A 310 -5.03 -0.75 5.39
N ASN A 311 -5.87 -1.77 5.21
CA ASN A 311 -5.38 -3.13 4.98
C ASN A 311 -4.71 -3.28 3.61
N LEU A 312 -5.21 -2.62 2.56
CA LEU A 312 -4.53 -2.55 1.26
C LEU A 312 -3.17 -1.85 1.38
N PHE A 313 -3.11 -0.73 2.10
CA PHE A 313 -1.85 -0.03 2.39
C PHE A 313 -0.85 -0.97 3.08
N HIS A 314 -1.28 -1.68 4.12
CA HIS A 314 -0.41 -2.65 4.81
C HIS A 314 0.06 -3.77 3.87
N LYS A 315 -0.85 -4.38 3.09
CA LYS A 315 -0.52 -5.45 2.13
C LYS A 315 0.55 -4.98 1.15
N ILE A 316 0.31 -3.85 0.50
CA ILE A 316 1.18 -3.37 -0.59
C ILE A 316 2.54 -2.94 -0.05
N VAL A 317 2.60 -2.23 1.08
CA VAL A 317 3.89 -1.85 1.67
C VAL A 317 4.69 -3.08 2.09
N LEU A 318 4.08 -4.07 2.73
CA LEU A 318 4.76 -5.31 3.12
C LEU A 318 5.28 -6.08 1.90
N LEU A 319 4.50 -6.18 0.83
CA LEU A 319 4.94 -6.78 -0.43
C LEU A 319 6.07 -5.99 -1.09
N LYS A 320 5.99 -4.65 -1.12
CA LYS A 320 7.07 -3.78 -1.63
C LYS A 320 8.37 -3.98 -0.86
N LEU A 321 8.30 -4.06 0.48
CA LEU A 321 9.45 -4.33 1.34
C LEU A 321 10.02 -5.74 1.10
N ALA A 322 9.16 -6.75 0.95
CA ALA A 322 9.57 -8.11 0.63
C ALA A 322 10.25 -8.20 -0.75
N ASN A 323 9.69 -7.54 -1.76
CA ASN A 323 10.28 -7.48 -3.11
C ASN A 323 11.66 -6.81 -3.07
N THR A 324 11.77 -5.65 -2.42
CA THR A 324 13.06 -4.98 -2.23
C THR A 324 14.10 -5.89 -1.57
N TYR A 325 13.68 -6.74 -0.61
CA TYR A 325 14.57 -7.71 0.02
C TYR A 325 15.07 -8.77 -0.98
N THR A 326 14.22 -9.27 -1.87
CA THR A 326 14.60 -10.30 -2.86
C THR A 326 15.56 -9.79 -3.94
N GLU A 327 15.46 -8.51 -4.29
CA GLU A 327 16.32 -7.85 -5.28
C GLU A 327 17.69 -7.46 -4.71
N LEU A 328 17.84 -7.47 -3.39
CA LEU A 328 19.00 -6.94 -2.69
C LEU A 328 20.18 -7.90 -2.74
N ASN A 329 21.31 -7.45 -3.28
CA ASN A 329 22.58 -8.19 -3.16
C ASN A 329 23.24 -7.82 -1.83
N ILE A 330 23.02 -8.67 -0.81
CA ILE A 330 23.44 -8.43 0.58
C ILE A 330 24.95 -8.15 0.70
N GLU A 331 25.78 -8.72 -0.18
CA GLU A 331 27.25 -8.55 -0.13
C GLU A 331 27.73 -7.22 -0.72
N LYS A 332 27.00 -6.67 -1.68
CA LYS A 332 27.40 -5.47 -2.44
C LYS A 332 26.65 -4.21 -2.01
N ASP A 333 25.38 -4.34 -1.66
CA ASP A 333 24.47 -3.22 -1.52
C ASP A 333 24.21 -2.83 -0.04
N VAL A 334 25.30 -2.64 0.72
CA VAL A 334 25.22 -2.33 2.17
C VAL A 334 24.31 -1.13 2.47
N LYS A 335 24.34 -0.09 1.64
CA LYS A 335 23.52 1.11 1.83
C LYS A 335 22.02 0.84 1.61
N GLU A 336 21.68 0.05 0.59
CA GLU A 336 20.30 -0.33 0.32
C GLU A 336 19.78 -1.29 1.41
N MET A 337 20.64 -2.16 1.93
CA MET A 337 20.33 -3.00 3.09
C MET A 337 19.98 -2.14 4.33
N GLU A 338 20.80 -1.14 4.65
CA GLU A 338 20.53 -0.24 5.79
C GLU A 338 19.23 0.56 5.58
N LYS A 339 18.96 1.00 4.35
CA LYS A 339 17.73 1.69 3.99
C LYS A 339 16.52 0.77 4.15
N LEU A 340 16.61 -0.49 3.74
CA LEU A 340 15.54 -1.47 3.90
C LEU A 340 15.27 -1.76 5.39
N ILE A 341 16.31 -1.99 6.18
CA ILE A 341 16.21 -2.15 7.65
C ILE A 341 15.46 -0.97 8.26
N TYR A 342 15.87 0.26 7.89
CA TYR A 342 15.19 1.46 8.37
C TYR A 342 13.73 1.53 7.93
N SER A 343 13.43 1.19 6.68
CA SER A 343 12.06 1.21 6.12
C SER A 343 11.13 0.23 6.84
N ILE A 344 11.59 -1.03 7.08
CA ILE A 344 10.81 -2.03 7.82
C ILE A 344 10.55 -1.57 9.27
N ASN A 345 11.58 -1.06 9.95
CA ASN A 345 11.44 -0.56 11.32
C ASN A 345 10.50 0.67 11.38
N SER A 346 10.65 1.60 10.44
CA SER A 346 9.78 2.79 10.35
C SER A 346 8.33 2.41 10.09
N PHE A 347 8.08 1.47 9.19
CA PHE A 347 6.74 0.95 8.93
C PHE A 347 6.13 0.33 10.18
N THR A 348 6.86 -0.57 10.83
CA THR A 348 6.40 -1.25 12.04
C THR A 348 6.09 -0.27 13.17
N ALA A 349 6.95 0.74 13.38
CA ALA A 349 6.81 1.69 14.49
C ALA A 349 5.71 2.73 14.27
N ASN A 350 5.49 3.18 13.01
CA ASN A 350 4.64 4.33 12.75
C ASN A 350 3.28 3.96 12.13
N TYR A 351 3.16 2.82 11.42
CA TYR A 351 1.97 2.53 10.62
C TYR A 351 1.36 1.17 10.93
N PHE A 352 2.11 0.23 11.50
CA PHE A 352 1.61 -1.10 11.75
C PHE A 352 1.21 -1.28 13.22
N SER A 353 -0.05 -1.65 13.46
CA SER A 353 -0.53 -2.05 14.78
C SER A 353 -1.36 -3.33 14.68
N LEU A 354 -1.33 -4.14 15.74
CA LEU A 354 -2.17 -5.32 15.84
C LEU A 354 -3.61 -4.96 16.23
N GLU A 355 -3.79 -3.97 17.10
CA GLU A 355 -5.09 -3.44 17.47
C GLU A 355 -5.31 -2.08 16.84
N ILE A 356 -6.39 -1.95 16.06
CA ILE A 356 -6.68 -0.77 15.22
C ILE A 356 -8.07 -0.23 15.54
N VAL A 357 -9.01 -1.12 15.88
CA VAL A 357 -10.42 -0.80 16.06
C VAL A 357 -10.81 -0.82 17.53
N SER A 358 -11.46 0.26 17.98
CA SER A 358 -11.93 0.43 19.36
C SER A 358 -13.25 -0.29 19.64
N GLN A 359 -14.14 -0.37 18.64
CA GLN A 359 -15.50 -0.91 18.82
C GLN A 359 -15.57 -2.40 18.50
N SER A 360 -16.21 -3.17 19.39
CA SER A 360 -16.31 -4.63 19.24
C SER A 360 -17.26 -5.10 18.13
N ARG A 361 -18.27 -4.31 17.75
CA ARG A 361 -19.30 -4.76 16.81
C ARG A 361 -18.82 -4.88 15.37
N SER A 362 -18.02 -3.94 14.91
CA SER A 362 -17.51 -3.92 13.52
C SER A 362 -16.07 -4.42 13.42
N ARG A 363 -15.49 -4.83 14.54
CA ARG A 363 -14.13 -5.36 14.65
C ARG A 363 -13.93 -6.58 13.76
N ASP A 364 -14.97 -7.43 13.66
CA ASP A 364 -14.92 -8.68 12.90
C ASP A 364 -14.66 -8.42 11.40
N ILE A 365 -15.29 -7.42 10.80
CA ILE A 365 -15.10 -7.07 9.37
C ILE A 365 -13.67 -6.62 9.11
N PHE A 366 -13.10 -5.79 9.99
CA PHE A 366 -11.71 -5.36 9.86
C PHE A 366 -10.73 -6.54 9.93
N TYR A 367 -10.94 -7.48 10.87
CA TYR A 367 -10.08 -8.66 10.98
C TYR A 367 -10.30 -9.67 9.85
N LEU A 368 -11.49 -9.77 9.28
CA LEU A 368 -11.73 -10.56 8.07
C LEU A 368 -10.96 -9.99 6.87
N LEU A 369 -10.95 -8.68 6.67
CA LEU A 369 -10.11 -8.01 5.66
C LEU A 369 -8.63 -8.33 5.88
N ARG A 370 -8.15 -8.17 7.12
CA ARG A 370 -6.76 -8.44 7.49
C ARG A 370 -6.35 -9.89 7.23
N LYS A 371 -7.24 -10.83 7.57
CA LYS A 371 -7.04 -12.27 7.33
C LYS A 371 -6.99 -12.60 5.84
N ASN A 372 -7.94 -12.09 5.04
CA ASN A 372 -7.99 -12.33 3.59
C ASN A 372 -6.78 -11.75 2.85
N PHE A 373 -6.25 -10.62 3.31
CA PHE A 373 -5.04 -10.04 2.75
C PHE A 373 -3.74 -10.68 3.26
N ASN A 374 -3.83 -11.69 4.13
CA ASN A 374 -2.69 -12.38 4.74
C ASN A 374 -1.69 -11.43 5.43
N ILE A 375 -2.18 -10.33 6.01
CA ILE A 375 -1.33 -9.27 6.57
C ILE A 375 -0.39 -9.79 7.66
N GLU A 376 -0.87 -10.70 8.52
CA GLU A 376 -0.05 -11.25 9.60
C GLU A 376 1.08 -12.13 9.08
N LEU A 377 0.84 -12.90 8.01
CA LEU A 377 1.86 -13.71 7.36
C LEU A 377 2.92 -12.83 6.71
N LEU A 378 2.49 -11.85 5.91
CA LEU A 378 3.39 -10.89 5.26
C LEU A 378 4.24 -10.12 6.27
N TYR A 379 3.63 -9.70 7.39
CA TYR A 379 4.37 -9.03 8.46
C TYR A 379 5.41 -9.95 9.12
N LYS A 380 5.06 -11.22 9.35
CA LYS A 380 6.00 -12.21 9.89
C LYS A 380 7.18 -12.43 8.94
N GLU A 381 6.94 -12.51 7.65
CA GLU A 381 7.98 -12.63 6.62
C GLU A 381 8.89 -11.40 6.60
N ALA A 382 8.32 -10.19 6.62
CA ALA A 382 9.09 -8.95 6.69
C ALA A 382 9.96 -8.89 7.95
N LYS A 383 9.42 -9.33 9.11
CA LYS A 383 10.18 -9.41 10.36
C LYS A 383 11.32 -10.43 10.29
N GLN A 384 11.09 -11.60 9.69
CA GLN A 384 12.15 -12.60 9.49
C GLN A 384 13.26 -12.08 8.56
N SER A 385 12.90 -11.37 7.50
CA SER A 385 13.85 -10.70 6.60
C SER A 385 14.69 -9.69 7.36
N LEU A 386 14.05 -8.87 8.20
CA LEU A 386 14.73 -7.90 9.06
C LEU A 386 15.73 -8.57 10.02
N GLU A 387 15.32 -9.63 10.70
CA GLU A 387 16.21 -10.40 11.60
C GLU A 387 17.40 -11.00 10.84
N SER A 388 17.19 -11.50 9.64
CA SER A 388 18.25 -12.02 8.76
C SER A 388 19.26 -10.94 8.38
N LEU A 389 18.78 -9.76 7.99
CA LEU A 389 19.63 -8.60 7.65
C LEU A 389 20.44 -8.12 8.85
N PHE A 390 19.84 -8.05 10.03
CA PHE A 390 20.56 -7.68 11.26
C PHE A 390 21.66 -8.67 11.61
N ARG A 391 21.38 -9.97 11.58
CA ARG A 391 22.39 -11.02 11.82
C ARG A 391 23.54 -10.95 10.83
N TYR A 392 23.26 -10.68 9.57
CA TYR A 392 24.30 -10.49 8.56
C TYR A 392 25.16 -9.26 8.87
N GLN A 393 24.54 -8.13 9.20
CA GLN A 393 25.23 -6.89 9.56
C GLN A 393 26.12 -7.06 10.80
N GLU A 394 25.62 -7.74 11.84
CA GLU A 394 26.38 -8.07 13.05
C GLU A 394 27.60 -8.94 12.71
N ASN A 395 27.42 -9.98 11.87
CA ASN A 395 28.51 -10.85 11.46
C ASN A 395 29.61 -10.11 10.67
N VAL A 396 29.20 -9.20 9.77
CA VAL A 396 30.15 -8.38 9.00
C VAL A 396 30.90 -7.42 9.92
N ASN A 397 30.23 -6.77 10.85
CA ASN A 397 30.85 -5.87 11.83
C ASN A 397 31.79 -6.63 12.78
N ALA A 398 31.35 -7.78 13.31
CA ALA A 398 32.20 -8.63 14.14
C ALA A 398 33.48 -9.09 13.43
N LYS A 399 33.41 -9.45 12.14
CA LYS A 399 34.59 -9.78 11.33
C LYS A 399 35.52 -8.58 11.18
N LYS A 400 35.00 -7.38 10.92
CA LYS A 400 35.79 -6.14 10.84
C LYS A 400 36.48 -5.82 12.15
N ASP A 401 35.72 -5.90 13.26
CA ASP A 401 36.26 -5.64 14.60
C ASP A 401 37.34 -6.66 14.99
N SER A 402 37.11 -7.94 14.69
CA SER A 402 38.10 -9.00 14.91
C SER A 402 39.38 -8.76 14.10
N LEU A 403 39.28 -8.32 12.84
CA LEU A 403 40.43 -8.00 12.01
C LEU A 403 41.17 -6.76 12.52
N LEU A 404 40.45 -5.74 12.96
CA LEU A 404 41.04 -4.53 13.61
C LEU A 404 41.77 -4.89 14.89
N LEU A 405 41.16 -5.72 15.75
CA LEU A 405 41.79 -6.22 16.97
C LEU A 405 43.08 -7.02 16.67
N LEU A 406 43.02 -7.91 15.65
CA LEU A 406 44.17 -8.69 15.24
C LEU A 406 45.30 -7.79 14.74
N ILE A 407 45.03 -6.79 13.92
CA ILE A 407 46.02 -5.81 13.46
C ILE A 407 46.59 -5.02 14.66
N LEU A 408 45.72 -4.52 15.55
CA LEU A 408 46.13 -3.76 16.73
C LEU A 408 47.00 -4.61 17.65
N THR A 409 46.65 -5.88 17.86
CA THR A 409 47.40 -6.84 18.68
C THR A 409 48.77 -7.10 18.07
N LEU A 410 48.81 -7.32 16.73
CA LEU A 410 50.08 -7.52 16.01
C LEU A 410 51.00 -6.31 16.18
N TYR A 411 50.46 -5.09 15.98
CA TYR A 411 51.25 -3.86 16.21
C TYR A 411 51.67 -3.65 17.66
N SER A 412 50.81 -3.98 18.61
CA SER A 412 51.15 -3.92 20.03
C SER A 412 52.31 -4.86 20.39
N VAL A 413 52.26 -6.12 19.95
CA VAL A 413 53.31 -7.12 20.19
C VAL A 413 54.63 -6.70 19.55
N VAL A 414 54.55 -6.28 18.27
CA VAL A 414 55.75 -5.81 17.54
C VAL A 414 56.28 -4.53 18.14
N GLY A 415 55.43 -3.58 18.51
CA GLY A 415 55.82 -2.33 19.23
C GLY A 415 56.50 -2.58 20.56
N GLN A 416 56.00 -3.57 21.33
CA GLN A 416 56.66 -3.98 22.58
C GLN A 416 58.03 -4.63 22.36
N MET A 417 58.16 -5.52 21.34
CA MET A 417 59.44 -6.12 20.99
C MET A 417 60.45 -5.09 20.54
N LEU A 418 60.05 -4.06 19.83
CA LEU A 418 60.91 -3.00 19.31
C LEU A 418 61.16 -1.88 20.30
N GLY A 419 60.23 -1.63 21.23
CA GLY A 419 60.33 -0.66 22.32
C GLY A 419 61.34 -1.05 23.41
N MET A 420 61.76 -2.33 23.43
CA MET A 420 62.79 -2.82 24.38
C MET A 420 64.22 -2.41 24.00
N GLY A 421 64.43 -1.30 23.32
CA GLY A 421 65.76 -0.64 23.36
C GLY A 421 66.51 -0.48 22.05
N LEU A 422 65.98 -0.91 20.90
CA LEU A 422 66.77 -0.87 19.67
C LEU A 422 66.61 0.42 18.82
N VAL A 423 65.55 1.19 18.98
CA VAL A 423 65.30 2.35 18.09
C VAL A 423 65.03 3.65 18.85
N VAL A 424 64.65 3.58 20.13
CA VAL A 424 64.15 4.74 20.87
C VAL A 424 65.26 5.73 21.26
N ASN A 425 66.52 5.27 21.49
CA ASN A 425 67.59 6.12 21.97
C ASN A 425 68.06 7.17 20.95
N ASP A 426 67.96 6.91 19.64
CA ASP A 426 68.39 7.83 18.58
C ASP A 426 67.30 8.88 18.21
N PHE A 427 66.09 8.70 18.69
CA PHE A 427 64.93 9.63 18.53
C PHE A 427 64.68 10.47 19.80
N ILE A 428 65.36 10.18 20.93
CA ILE A 428 65.27 10.96 22.14
C ILE A 428 66.16 12.20 22.04
N GLY A 429 65.60 13.37 21.89
CA GLY A 429 66.33 14.64 21.75
C GLY A 429 66.48 15.09 20.29
N ARG A 430 67.68 15.62 19.92
CA ARG A 430 67.93 15.97 18.52
C ARG A 430 68.17 14.71 17.68
N ILE A 431 67.35 14.50 16.64
CA ILE A 431 67.47 13.35 15.73
C ILE A 431 68.86 13.27 15.15
N LYS A 432 69.60 12.21 15.43
CA LYS A 432 70.98 11.96 14.95
C LYS A 432 70.91 11.20 13.61
N TRP A 433 70.63 11.93 12.52
CA TRP A 433 70.51 11.34 11.18
C TRP A 433 71.69 10.45 10.75
N ARG A 434 72.92 10.73 11.25
CA ARG A 434 74.12 9.95 10.95
C ARG A 434 74.10 8.54 11.55
N ASN A 435 73.45 8.35 12.69
CA ASN A 435 73.31 7.05 13.33
C ASN A 435 72.23 6.21 12.61
N ILE A 436 71.16 6.86 12.15
CA ILE A 436 70.09 6.19 11.39
C ILE A 436 70.58 5.62 10.07
N LEU A 437 71.54 6.27 9.41
CA LEU A 437 72.15 5.77 8.16
C LEU A 437 73.13 4.59 8.39
N ALA A 438 73.54 4.34 9.64
CA ALA A 438 74.41 3.26 10.01
C ALA A 438 73.71 2.05 10.67
N TYR A 439 72.39 1.99 10.60
CA TYR A 439 71.61 0.93 11.22
C TYR A 439 71.86 -0.44 10.58
N ASN A 440 71.83 -1.48 11.42
CA ASN A 440 71.79 -2.86 10.99
C ASN A 440 70.45 -3.20 10.31
N PRO A 441 70.40 -4.24 9.46
CA PRO A 441 69.15 -4.65 8.81
C PRO A 441 67.98 -4.85 9.76
N VAL A 442 68.19 -5.31 10.98
CA VAL A 442 67.18 -5.53 12.00
C VAL A 442 66.66 -4.19 12.55
N GLU A 443 67.51 -3.18 12.74
CA GLU A 443 67.11 -1.83 13.17
C GLU A 443 66.32 -1.09 12.09
N TYR A 444 66.68 -1.24 10.80
CA TYR A 444 65.89 -0.74 9.68
C TYR A 444 64.53 -1.41 9.59
N PHE A 445 64.47 -2.72 9.79
CA PHE A 445 63.20 -3.45 9.82
C PHE A 445 62.30 -2.95 10.96
N ALA A 446 62.89 -2.73 12.12
CA ALA A 446 62.22 -2.16 13.30
C ALA A 446 61.66 -0.76 13.03
N LEU A 447 62.47 0.12 12.42
CA LEU A 447 62.06 1.47 12.04
C LEU A 447 60.89 1.48 11.06
N ILE A 448 60.99 0.64 10.01
CA ILE A 448 59.92 0.50 8.97
C ILE A 448 58.63 0.02 9.63
N LEU A 449 58.72 -0.94 10.54
CA LEU A 449 57.56 -1.52 11.21
C LEU A 449 56.92 -0.48 12.16
N ALA A 450 57.67 0.28 12.93
CA ALA A 450 57.17 1.34 13.78
C ALA A 450 56.52 2.48 12.96
N ALA A 451 57.18 2.91 11.88
CA ALA A 451 56.63 3.93 10.98
C ALA A 451 55.36 3.48 10.28
N SER A 452 55.35 2.21 9.77
CA SER A 452 54.12 1.64 9.15
C SER A 452 52.98 1.54 10.15
N GLY A 453 53.24 1.18 11.42
CA GLY A 453 52.22 1.11 12.46
C GLY A 453 51.54 2.45 12.74
N VAL A 454 52.36 3.52 12.84
CA VAL A 454 51.80 4.87 13.01
C VAL A 454 50.98 5.31 11.80
N ILE A 455 51.50 5.04 10.58
CA ILE A 455 50.77 5.40 9.33
C ILE A 455 49.44 4.65 9.24
N ILE A 456 49.45 3.33 9.47
CA ILE A 456 48.22 2.53 9.43
C ILE A 456 47.21 2.96 10.49
N SER A 457 47.68 3.23 11.73
CA SER A 457 46.80 3.72 12.80
C SER A 457 46.17 5.07 12.45
N LEU A 458 46.93 5.98 11.83
CA LEU A 458 46.42 7.26 11.34
C LEU A 458 45.39 7.07 10.21
N ILE A 459 45.68 6.19 9.23
CA ILE A 459 44.76 5.91 8.13
C ILE A 459 43.46 5.31 8.64
N LEU A 460 43.54 4.31 9.53
CA LEU A 460 42.36 3.67 10.12
C LEU A 460 41.56 4.66 11.00
N GLY A 461 42.24 5.50 11.76
CA GLY A 461 41.61 6.57 12.55
C GLY A 461 40.86 7.58 11.67
N ILE A 462 41.49 8.03 10.58
CA ILE A 462 40.88 8.96 9.61
C ILE A 462 39.70 8.29 8.90
N GLN A 463 39.83 7.02 8.44
CA GLN A 463 38.75 6.29 7.82
C GLN A 463 37.56 6.09 8.76
N SER A 464 37.82 5.73 10.01
CA SER A 464 36.77 5.56 11.04
C SER A 464 36.05 6.88 11.30
N LEU A 465 36.76 7.98 11.41
CA LEU A 465 36.22 9.31 11.62
C LEU A 465 35.43 9.80 10.40
N TYR A 466 35.91 9.52 9.20
CA TYR A 466 35.23 9.84 7.96
C TYR A 466 33.94 9.04 7.79
N GLN A 467 33.97 7.72 8.07
CA GLN A 467 32.78 6.88 8.07
C GLN A 467 31.76 7.35 9.10
N TRP A 468 32.19 7.67 10.32
CA TRP A 468 31.31 8.21 11.36
C TRP A 468 30.64 9.53 10.95
N ILE A 469 31.39 10.44 10.29
CA ILE A 469 30.81 11.72 9.78
C ILE A 469 29.81 11.45 8.66
N ILE A 470 30.10 10.53 7.73
CA ILE A 470 29.17 10.16 6.64
C ILE A 470 27.92 9.52 7.22
N ASP A 471 28.04 8.61 8.16
CA ASP A 471 26.90 7.93 8.79
C ASP A 471 26.02 8.92 9.56
N GLN A 472 26.62 9.88 10.28
CA GLN A 472 25.89 10.96 10.89
C GLN A 472 25.16 11.87 9.87
N ARG A 473 25.80 12.17 8.74
CA ARG A 473 25.19 12.96 7.66
C ARG A 473 24.07 12.18 6.96
N ASN A 474 24.28 10.90 6.71
CA ASN A 474 23.28 10.04 6.07
C ASN A 474 22.10 9.79 7.00
N ARG A 475 22.29 9.51 8.28
CA ARG A 475 21.22 9.43 9.29
C ARG A 475 20.41 10.73 9.35
N LYS A 476 21.07 11.89 9.32
CA LYS A 476 20.36 13.19 9.27
C LYS A 476 19.63 13.42 7.96
N LYS A 477 20.14 12.92 6.81
CA LYS A 477 19.45 12.99 5.52
C LYS A 477 18.27 12.01 5.47
N TRP A 478 18.42 10.80 6.00
CA TRP A 478 17.35 9.80 6.04
C TRP A 478 16.23 10.19 7.00
N VAL A 479 16.58 10.66 8.20
CA VAL A 479 15.62 11.27 9.11
C VAL A 479 14.97 12.51 8.48
N LYS A 480 15.72 13.30 7.68
CA LYS A 480 15.14 14.40 6.91
C LYS A 480 14.31 13.93 5.70
N GLN A 481 14.67 12.92 4.96
CA GLN A 481 13.86 12.40 3.85
C GLN A 481 12.59 11.70 4.33
N THR A 482 12.65 10.98 5.45
CA THR A 482 11.46 10.36 6.07
C THR A 482 10.66 11.33 6.97
N VAL A 483 11.28 12.45 7.38
CA VAL A 483 10.65 13.53 8.17
C VAL A 483 10.40 14.77 7.32
N LEU A 484 11.04 14.94 6.14
CA LEU A 484 10.95 16.10 5.25
C LEU A 484 10.13 15.86 3.98
N SER A 485 9.52 14.69 3.82
CA SER A 485 8.22 14.64 3.17
C SER A 485 7.14 15.29 4.04
N SER A 486 7.45 15.63 5.30
CA SER A 486 6.51 16.28 6.24
C SER A 486 6.90 17.68 6.70
N THR A 487 7.99 18.30 6.22
CA THR A 487 8.33 19.67 6.60
C THR A 487 9.22 20.33 5.53
N LYS A 488 8.59 20.87 4.50
CA LYS A 488 9.08 22.09 3.83
C LYS A 488 7.88 22.95 3.46
N GLU A 489 7.95 24.14 4.01
CA GLU A 489 7.15 25.32 3.73
C GLU A 489 6.85 25.58 2.26
#